data_590fedf98f7ea8f42bb074adb436c51a
#
_entry.id   590fedf98f7ea8f42bb074adb436c51a
#
_cell.length_a   1.000
_cell.length_b   1.000
_cell.length_c   1.000
_cell.angle_alpha   90.00
_cell.angle_beta   90.00
_cell.angle_gamma   90.00
#
_symmetry.space_group_name_H-M   'P 1'
#
loop_
_entity.id
_entity.type
_entity.pdbx_description
1 polymer ?
#
loop_
_entity_poly.entity_id
_entity_poly.type
_entity_poly.pdbx_seq_one_letter_code
_entity_poly.pdbx_strand_id
1 'polypeptide(L)'
;MLPLVSFIGPANISDGAFLKPMIRYSQNELSLHIDIIVGDMGYISSERKMDLRRRSNIALLTKVRENMQPPAKYIDYGCPECPEGIPLCWDGYNVENELHCYISPYDNSVCKFCWLNGNCYQEVYLDSKIDEHCFGIIPLHTKPAQKLIQKIRPQVERGFDNDKNKLYLNRFFINSLKLAKILGHLSDTCQVLFLLSDLNTKTKSKAKTMMKKIDTQMSFDF
;
A
#
# COMPACT_ATOMS: atom_id res chain seq x y z
N MET A 1 4.01 -12.18 5.65
CA MET A 1 4.13 -11.67 4.27
C MET A 1 5.17 -12.51 3.57
N LEU A 2 4.88 -12.96 2.35
CA LEU A 2 5.81 -13.76 1.54
C LEU A 2 6.53 -12.84 0.55
N PRO A 3 7.86 -12.86 0.44
CA PRO A 3 8.56 -12.27 -0.67
C PRO A 3 8.23 -13.07 -1.94
N LEU A 4 7.66 -12.41 -2.94
CA LEU A 4 7.34 -13.06 -4.24
C LEU A 4 8.43 -12.80 -5.27
N VAL A 5 9.02 -11.61 -5.22
CA VAL A 5 10.05 -11.15 -6.15
C VAL A 5 10.99 -10.21 -5.43
N SER A 6 12.27 -10.40 -5.62
CA SER A 6 13.32 -9.49 -5.14
C SER A 6 14.22 -9.07 -6.28
N PHE A 7 14.42 -7.77 -6.41
CA PHE A 7 15.39 -7.19 -7.36
C PHE A 7 16.54 -6.56 -6.57
N ILE A 8 17.73 -7.00 -6.86
CA ILE A 8 18.95 -6.51 -6.22
C ILE A 8 19.79 -5.81 -7.27
N GLY A 9 20.07 -4.56 -7.03
CA GLY A 9 20.84 -3.70 -7.91
C GLY A 9 21.99 -2.97 -7.22
N PRO A 10 22.81 -2.27 -8.00
CA PRO A 10 23.86 -1.42 -7.46
C PRO A 10 23.27 -0.30 -6.57
N ALA A 11 23.99 0.06 -5.51
CA ALA A 11 23.55 1.07 -4.53
C ALA A 11 23.36 2.49 -5.11
N ASN A 12 23.92 2.78 -6.27
CA ASN A 12 23.78 4.06 -6.96
C ASN A 12 22.52 4.17 -7.82
N ILE A 13 21.72 3.11 -7.91
CA ILE A 13 20.44 3.12 -8.63
C ILE A 13 19.33 3.33 -7.61
N SER A 14 18.44 4.30 -7.88
CA SER A 14 17.30 4.57 -7.00
C SER A 14 16.30 3.40 -7.02
N ASP A 15 15.69 3.10 -5.87
CA ASP A 15 14.70 2.03 -5.72
C ASP A 15 13.55 2.16 -6.73
N GLY A 16 13.17 3.39 -7.03
CA GLY A 16 12.13 3.66 -8.01
C GLY A 16 12.42 3.18 -9.43
N ALA A 17 13.69 2.98 -9.80
CA ALA A 17 14.05 2.43 -11.11
C ALA A 17 13.65 0.96 -11.26
N PHE A 18 13.55 0.22 -10.15
CA PHE A 18 13.17 -1.19 -10.16
C PHE A 18 11.65 -1.41 -10.21
N LEU A 19 10.83 -0.38 -9.99
CA LEU A 19 9.38 -0.54 -9.92
C LEU A 19 8.78 -1.12 -11.20
N LYS A 20 9.11 -0.56 -12.37
CA LYS A 20 8.61 -1.07 -13.65
C LYS A 20 9.07 -2.49 -13.97
N PRO A 21 10.37 -2.84 -13.83
CA PRO A 21 10.84 -4.22 -13.97
C PRO A 21 10.11 -5.21 -13.05
N MET A 22 9.89 -4.84 -11.77
CA MET A 22 9.16 -5.68 -10.82
C MET A 22 7.72 -5.93 -11.25
N ILE A 23 7.01 -4.89 -11.68
CA ILE A 23 5.63 -5.01 -12.18
C ILE A 23 5.58 -5.93 -13.39
N ARG A 24 6.43 -5.70 -14.38
CA ARG A 24 6.49 -6.54 -15.60
C ARG A 24 6.78 -7.99 -15.28
N TYR A 25 7.74 -8.26 -14.42
CA TYR A 25 8.05 -9.61 -13.98
C TYR A 25 6.86 -10.27 -13.28
N SER A 26 6.23 -9.55 -12.35
CA SER A 26 5.07 -10.06 -11.60
C SER A 26 3.89 -10.38 -12.52
N GLN A 27 3.64 -9.56 -13.53
CA GLN A 27 2.56 -9.76 -14.47
C GLN A 27 2.86 -10.87 -15.50
N ASN A 28 4.07 -10.88 -16.08
CA ASN A 28 4.42 -11.79 -17.18
C ASN A 28 4.84 -13.16 -16.68
N GLU A 29 5.69 -13.24 -15.65
CA GLU A 29 6.25 -14.51 -15.19
C GLU A 29 5.40 -15.16 -14.09
N LEU A 30 4.79 -14.33 -13.21
CA LEU A 30 3.97 -14.84 -12.12
C LEU A 30 2.47 -14.78 -12.43
N SER A 31 2.07 -14.24 -13.58
CA SER A 31 0.67 -14.08 -14.01
C SER A 31 -0.21 -13.36 -12.96
N LEU A 32 0.37 -12.41 -12.23
CA LEU A 32 -0.34 -11.66 -11.19
C LEU A 32 -1.07 -10.46 -11.80
N HIS A 33 -2.33 -10.30 -11.45
CA HIS A 33 -3.06 -9.06 -11.69
C HIS A 33 -2.78 -8.07 -10.57
N ILE A 34 -2.37 -6.84 -10.93
CA ILE A 34 -1.97 -5.81 -9.98
C ILE A 34 -2.83 -4.58 -10.20
N ASP A 35 -3.66 -4.24 -9.22
CA ASP A 35 -4.49 -3.04 -9.21
C ASP A 35 -3.86 -1.92 -8.37
N ILE A 36 -3.23 -2.30 -7.24
CA ILE A 36 -2.72 -1.36 -6.26
C ILE A 36 -1.32 -1.76 -5.83
N ILE A 37 -0.42 -0.79 -5.82
CA ILE A 37 0.94 -0.93 -5.28
C ILE A 37 1.07 0.01 -4.09
N VAL A 38 1.50 -0.51 -2.94
CA VAL A 38 1.84 0.29 -1.77
C VAL A 38 3.36 0.29 -1.62
N GLY A 39 3.96 1.46 -1.72
CA GLY A 39 5.40 1.64 -1.70
C GLY A 39 5.88 2.56 -0.58
N ASP A 40 7.20 2.61 -0.40
CA ASP A 40 7.85 3.62 0.44
C ASP A 40 8.00 4.96 -0.31
N MET A 41 8.34 6.02 0.43
CA MET A 41 8.57 7.37 -0.13
C MET A 41 9.68 7.41 -1.19
N GLY A 42 10.59 6.42 -1.23
CA GLY A 42 11.60 6.26 -2.27
C GLY A 42 11.03 6.01 -3.67
N TYR A 43 9.82 5.49 -3.75
CA TYR A 43 9.13 5.21 -5.02
C TYR A 43 8.30 6.37 -5.54
N ILE A 44 8.12 7.45 -4.76
CA ILE A 44 7.28 8.57 -5.16
C ILE A 44 7.92 9.37 -6.31
N SER A 45 7.13 9.54 -7.38
CA SER A 45 7.44 10.40 -8.50
C SER A 45 6.14 10.64 -9.25
N SER A 46 5.82 11.91 -9.55
CA SER A 46 4.64 12.28 -10.34
C SER A 46 4.62 11.55 -11.67
N GLU A 47 5.74 11.56 -12.37
CA GLU A 47 5.87 10.89 -13.67
C GLU A 47 5.56 9.39 -13.59
N ARG A 48 6.13 8.68 -12.60
CA ARG A 48 5.87 7.23 -12.41
C ARG A 48 4.41 6.96 -12.06
N LYS A 49 3.84 7.78 -11.20
CA LYS A 49 2.45 7.65 -10.76
C LYS A 49 1.50 7.83 -11.93
N MET A 50 1.72 8.87 -12.76
CA MET A 50 0.94 9.11 -13.97
C MET A 50 1.11 8.02 -15.01
N ASP A 51 2.33 7.55 -15.25
CA ASP A 51 2.62 6.49 -16.21
C ASP A 51 1.92 5.17 -15.83
N LEU A 52 1.98 4.77 -14.55
CA LEU A 52 1.28 3.59 -14.06
C LEU A 52 -0.24 3.72 -14.18
N ARG A 53 -0.78 4.90 -13.86
CA ARG A 53 -2.21 5.20 -14.00
C ARG A 53 -2.65 5.09 -15.46
N ARG A 54 -1.99 5.80 -16.37
CA ARG A 54 -2.39 5.91 -17.78
C ARG A 54 -2.18 4.63 -18.56
N ARG A 55 -1.06 3.93 -18.35
CA ARG A 55 -0.69 2.76 -19.15
C ARG A 55 -1.21 1.45 -18.60
N SER A 56 -1.38 1.34 -17.30
CA SER A 56 -1.67 0.06 -16.64
C SER A 56 -2.86 0.11 -15.71
N ASN A 57 -3.47 1.26 -15.51
CA ASN A 57 -4.55 1.48 -14.54
C ASN A 57 -4.18 1.01 -13.11
N ILE A 58 -2.89 1.15 -12.75
CA ILE A 58 -2.37 0.75 -11.43
C ILE A 58 -2.30 1.96 -10.52
N ALA A 59 -2.90 1.85 -9.34
CA ALA A 59 -2.80 2.85 -8.29
C ALA A 59 -1.50 2.68 -7.50
N LEU A 60 -0.62 3.69 -7.51
CA LEU A 60 0.56 3.73 -6.66
C LEU A 60 0.28 4.56 -5.41
N LEU A 61 0.22 3.90 -4.25
CA LEU A 61 0.05 4.52 -2.94
C LEU A 61 1.38 4.60 -2.21
N THR A 62 1.85 5.83 -1.95
CA THR A 62 3.06 6.09 -1.16
C THR A 62 2.79 7.25 -0.21
N LYS A 63 3.46 7.27 0.94
CA LYS A 63 3.45 8.48 1.77
C LYS A 63 4.13 9.61 1.02
N VAL A 64 3.62 10.82 1.18
CA VAL A 64 4.18 12.04 0.60
C VAL A 64 5.09 12.69 1.62
N ARG A 65 6.22 13.23 1.17
CA ARG A 65 7.11 14.02 2.02
C ARG A 65 6.45 15.37 2.34
N GLU A 66 6.80 15.97 3.47
CA GLU A 66 6.23 17.27 3.88
C GLU A 66 6.38 18.37 2.82
N ASN A 67 7.53 18.43 2.15
CA ASN A 67 7.79 19.38 1.07
C ASN A 67 7.05 19.09 -0.24
N MET A 68 6.35 17.97 -0.33
CA MET A 68 5.52 17.56 -1.47
C MET A 68 4.03 17.60 -1.14
N GLN A 69 3.66 18.14 0.01
CA GLN A 69 2.25 18.33 0.40
C GLN A 69 1.60 19.42 -0.45
N PRO A 70 0.30 19.31 -0.75
CA PRO A 70 -0.41 20.34 -1.50
C PRO A 70 -0.51 21.65 -0.69
N PRO A 71 -0.83 22.76 -1.39
CA PRO A 71 -1.04 24.05 -0.73
C PRO A 71 -2.08 23.96 0.39
N ALA A 72 -2.01 24.90 1.35
CA ALA A 72 -2.85 24.94 2.55
C ALA A 72 -4.38 24.97 2.32
N LYS A 73 -4.84 25.18 1.07
CA LYS A 73 -6.26 25.09 0.71
C LYS A 73 -6.82 23.65 0.72
N TYR A 74 -5.97 22.65 0.85
CA TYR A 74 -6.36 21.26 0.99
C TYR A 74 -5.99 20.77 2.38
N ILE A 75 -6.89 19.98 2.99
CA ILE A 75 -6.63 19.31 4.26
C ILE A 75 -5.93 17.97 3.97
N ASP A 76 -5.12 17.52 4.93
CA ASP A 76 -4.57 16.15 4.97
C ASP A 76 -4.38 15.46 3.60
N TYR A 77 -3.20 15.49 3.05
CA TYR A 77 -2.89 14.82 1.78
C TYR A 77 -3.78 15.23 0.59
N GLY A 78 -4.24 16.47 0.57
CA GLY A 78 -4.95 17.03 -0.57
C GLY A 78 -6.47 16.85 -0.54
N CYS A 79 -7.08 16.60 0.61
CA CYS A 79 -8.53 16.58 0.72
C CYS A 79 -9.12 17.96 0.39
N PRO A 80 -10.01 18.09 -0.61
CA PRO A 80 -10.67 19.34 -0.92
C PRO A 80 -11.74 19.67 0.13
N GLU A 81 -11.95 20.96 0.32
CA GLU A 81 -12.97 21.50 1.24
C GLU A 81 -14.08 22.19 0.47
N CYS A 82 -15.27 22.20 1.07
CA CYS A 82 -16.35 23.06 0.62
C CYS A 82 -16.07 24.54 0.99
N PRO A 83 -16.85 25.54 0.50
CA PRO A 83 -16.66 26.94 0.85
C PRO A 83 -16.69 27.24 2.36
N GLU A 84 -17.36 26.41 3.16
CA GLU A 84 -17.46 26.52 4.63
C GLU A 84 -16.35 25.72 5.35
N GLY A 85 -15.30 25.25 4.63
CA GLY A 85 -14.18 24.55 5.22
C GLY A 85 -14.49 23.10 5.66
N ILE A 86 -15.55 22.49 5.14
CA ILE A 86 -15.89 21.10 5.46
C ILE A 86 -15.24 20.17 4.43
N PRO A 87 -14.51 19.12 4.87
CA PRO A 87 -13.91 18.16 3.96
C PRO A 87 -14.96 17.46 3.12
N LEU A 88 -14.75 17.40 1.80
CA LEU A 88 -15.60 16.68 0.87
C LEU A 88 -15.32 15.18 0.90
N CYS A 89 -16.33 14.38 0.61
CA CYS A 89 -16.20 12.93 0.50
C CYS A 89 -15.81 12.55 -0.94
N TRP A 90 -14.75 11.77 -1.09
CA TRP A 90 -14.39 11.21 -2.40
C TRP A 90 -15.38 10.11 -2.78
N ASP A 91 -16.02 10.25 -3.95
CA ASP A 91 -17.03 9.32 -4.47
C ASP A 91 -16.48 8.40 -5.57
N GLY A 92 -15.40 8.80 -6.23
CA GLY A 92 -14.77 7.95 -7.25
C GLY A 92 -13.80 8.67 -8.16
N TYR A 93 -13.28 7.91 -9.12
CA TYR A 93 -12.35 8.39 -10.14
C TYR A 93 -12.77 7.93 -11.53
N ASN A 94 -12.96 8.89 -12.43
CA ASN A 94 -13.21 8.61 -13.83
C ASN A 94 -11.88 8.50 -14.58
N VAL A 95 -11.56 7.31 -15.06
CA VAL A 95 -10.29 7.00 -15.76
C VAL A 95 -10.21 7.69 -17.10
N GLU A 96 -11.33 7.83 -17.83
CA GLU A 96 -11.36 8.41 -19.17
C GLU A 96 -11.07 9.92 -19.15
N ASN A 97 -11.70 10.62 -18.21
CA ASN A 97 -11.56 12.08 -18.07
C ASN A 97 -10.46 12.48 -17.10
N GLU A 98 -9.85 11.53 -16.40
CA GLU A 98 -8.84 11.74 -15.34
C GLU A 98 -9.34 12.67 -14.22
N LEU A 99 -10.65 12.60 -13.89
CA LEU A 99 -11.29 13.43 -12.89
C LEU A 99 -11.68 12.64 -11.64
N HIS A 100 -11.47 13.25 -10.48
CA HIS A 100 -12.03 12.78 -9.22
C HIS A 100 -13.37 13.42 -8.94
N CYS A 101 -14.37 12.62 -8.57
CA CYS A 101 -15.65 13.10 -8.10
C CYS A 101 -15.63 13.22 -6.57
N TYR A 102 -16.09 14.35 -6.06
CA TYR A 102 -16.27 14.62 -4.64
C TYR A 102 -17.68 15.09 -4.38
N ILE A 103 -18.26 14.58 -3.31
CA ILE A 103 -19.61 14.93 -2.88
C ILE A 103 -19.60 15.55 -1.49
N SER A 104 -20.61 16.34 -1.20
CA SER A 104 -20.85 16.92 0.12
C SER A 104 -21.18 15.81 1.12
N PRO A 105 -20.66 15.85 2.36
CA PRO A 105 -21.02 14.88 3.40
C PRO A 105 -22.42 15.20 3.97
N TYR A 106 -23.48 14.77 3.27
CA TYR A 106 -24.88 15.08 3.63
C TYR A 106 -25.30 14.69 5.06
N ASP A 107 -24.64 13.70 5.65
CA ASP A 107 -24.90 13.25 7.02
C ASP A 107 -24.18 14.07 8.10
N ASN A 108 -23.40 15.07 7.71
CA ASN A 108 -22.72 15.93 8.67
C ASN A 108 -23.72 16.88 9.32
N SER A 109 -23.73 16.92 10.65
CA SER A 109 -24.59 17.84 11.43
C SER A 109 -24.38 19.30 11.05
N VAL A 110 -23.16 19.68 10.66
CA VAL A 110 -22.82 21.04 10.21
C VAL A 110 -23.52 21.36 8.88
N CYS A 111 -23.60 20.42 7.95
CA CYS A 111 -24.27 20.62 6.66
C CYS A 111 -25.78 20.85 6.80
N LYS A 112 -26.41 20.27 7.81
CA LYS A 112 -27.85 20.46 8.09
C LYS A 112 -28.20 21.90 8.49
N PHE A 113 -27.27 22.61 9.11
CA PHE A 113 -27.43 23.98 9.56
C PHE A 113 -26.67 25.01 8.71
N CYS A 114 -26.02 24.55 7.65
CA CYS A 114 -25.30 25.41 6.73
C CYS A 114 -26.26 26.32 5.96
N TRP A 115 -25.95 27.61 5.86
CA TRP A 115 -26.76 28.57 5.11
C TRP A 115 -26.87 28.28 3.61
N LEU A 116 -25.91 27.51 3.07
CA LEU A 116 -25.91 27.02 1.69
C LEU A 116 -26.75 25.74 1.50
N ASN A 117 -27.41 25.25 2.57
CA ASN A 117 -28.19 24.02 2.49
C ASN A 117 -29.26 24.13 1.41
N GLY A 118 -29.19 23.24 0.42
CA GLY A 118 -30.02 23.25 -0.80
C GLY A 118 -29.38 23.91 -2.03
N ASN A 119 -28.37 24.76 -1.86
CA ASN A 119 -27.61 25.40 -2.93
C ASN A 119 -26.11 25.04 -2.91
N CYS A 120 -25.73 24.08 -2.09
CA CYS A 120 -24.37 23.59 -1.98
C CYS A 120 -23.99 22.76 -3.21
N TYR A 121 -22.69 22.71 -3.53
CA TYR A 121 -22.16 21.83 -4.57
C TYR A 121 -22.53 20.38 -4.26
N GLN A 122 -23.42 19.82 -5.09
CA GLN A 122 -23.76 18.40 -4.97
C GLN A 122 -22.60 17.52 -5.39
N GLU A 123 -21.89 17.94 -6.44
CA GLU A 123 -20.74 17.24 -6.98
C GLU A 123 -19.63 18.23 -7.35
N VAL A 124 -18.37 17.89 -7.03
CA VAL A 124 -17.19 18.65 -7.42
C VAL A 124 -16.24 17.72 -8.16
N TYR A 125 -15.87 18.10 -9.36
CA TYR A 125 -14.90 17.35 -10.15
C TYR A 125 -13.53 18.02 -10.08
N LEU A 126 -12.52 17.27 -9.65
CA LEU A 126 -11.14 17.74 -9.56
C LEU A 126 -10.24 16.97 -10.51
N ASP A 127 -9.47 17.71 -11.29
CA ASP A 127 -8.42 17.13 -12.11
C ASP A 127 -7.32 16.55 -11.23
N SER A 128 -6.98 15.29 -11.46
CA SER A 128 -5.89 14.61 -10.75
C SER A 128 -4.51 15.24 -10.98
N LYS A 129 -4.38 16.15 -11.94
CA LYS A 129 -3.15 16.92 -12.19
C LYS A 129 -2.93 18.07 -11.20
N ILE A 130 -3.93 18.42 -10.38
CA ILE A 130 -3.81 19.51 -9.39
C ILE A 130 -2.68 19.22 -8.41
N ASP A 131 -2.56 17.98 -7.95
CA ASP A 131 -1.43 17.48 -7.18
C ASP A 131 -1.24 15.98 -7.44
N GLU A 132 -0.33 15.68 -8.36
CA GLU A 132 -0.06 14.31 -8.80
C GLU A 132 0.49 13.40 -7.70
N HIS A 133 1.07 13.98 -6.64
CA HIS A 133 1.56 13.20 -5.52
C HIS A 133 0.43 12.69 -4.61
N CYS A 134 -0.60 13.51 -4.42
CA CYS A 134 -1.73 13.19 -3.56
C CYS A 134 -2.92 12.60 -4.30
N PHE A 135 -3.15 13.05 -5.53
CA PHE A 135 -4.23 12.60 -6.40
C PHE A 135 -3.71 11.57 -7.42
N GLY A 136 -3.88 10.32 -7.14
CA GLY A 136 -3.73 9.23 -8.10
C GLY A 136 -5.10 8.65 -8.40
N ILE A 137 -5.21 7.40 -8.84
CA ILE A 137 -6.50 6.71 -9.00
C ILE A 137 -7.25 6.67 -7.65
N ILE A 138 -6.52 6.46 -6.55
CA ILE A 138 -7.05 6.50 -5.18
C ILE A 138 -6.34 7.64 -4.45
N PRO A 139 -7.03 8.74 -4.10
CA PRO A 139 -6.43 9.87 -3.39
C PRO A 139 -5.95 9.48 -1.99
N LEU A 140 -4.81 10.01 -1.57
CA LEU A 140 -4.15 9.61 -0.32
C LEU A 140 -4.94 9.96 0.95
N HIS A 141 -5.77 10.99 0.94
CA HIS A 141 -6.61 11.36 2.08
C HIS A 141 -7.77 10.39 2.33
N THR A 142 -8.10 9.53 1.36
CA THR A 142 -9.23 8.61 1.49
C THR A 142 -8.99 7.53 2.54
N LYS A 143 -10.05 7.16 3.27
CA LYS A 143 -10.00 6.08 4.27
C LYS A 143 -9.45 4.75 3.71
N PRO A 144 -9.83 4.30 2.49
CA PRO A 144 -9.25 3.11 1.88
C PRO A 144 -7.73 3.20 1.69
N ALA A 145 -7.22 4.33 1.15
CA ALA A 145 -5.78 4.53 0.95
C ALA A 145 -5.01 4.49 2.28
N GLN A 146 -5.50 5.22 3.29
CA GLN A 146 -4.89 5.26 4.60
C GLN A 146 -4.85 3.87 5.27
N LYS A 147 -5.96 3.13 5.21
CA LYS A 147 -6.01 1.75 5.73
C LYS A 147 -5.01 0.82 5.03
N LEU A 148 -4.88 0.93 3.71
CA LEU A 148 -3.92 0.10 2.95
C LEU A 148 -2.48 0.43 3.34
N ILE A 149 -2.12 1.72 3.41
CA ILE A 149 -0.78 2.16 3.81
C ILE A 149 -0.47 1.70 5.24
N GLN A 150 -1.40 1.89 6.18
CA GLN A 150 -1.21 1.48 7.59
C GLN A 150 -1.10 -0.03 7.75
N LYS A 151 -1.84 -0.82 6.97
CA LYS A 151 -1.83 -2.28 7.06
C LYS A 151 -0.61 -2.92 6.41
N ILE A 152 -0.22 -2.45 5.23
CA ILE A 152 0.78 -3.13 4.39
C ILE A 152 2.20 -2.71 4.78
N ARG A 153 2.45 -1.42 4.97
CA ARG A 153 3.77 -0.88 5.26
C ARG A 153 4.50 -1.57 6.44
N PRO A 154 3.88 -1.73 7.62
CA PRO A 154 4.55 -2.40 8.74
C PRO A 154 4.91 -3.86 8.46
N GLN A 155 4.20 -4.53 7.55
CA GLN A 155 4.50 -5.91 7.18
C GLN A 155 5.75 -5.98 6.29
N VAL A 156 5.93 -5.02 5.39
CA VAL A 156 7.14 -4.92 4.56
C VAL A 156 8.35 -4.57 5.42
N GLU A 157 8.21 -3.60 6.33
CA GLU A 157 9.28 -3.20 7.26
C GLU A 157 9.75 -4.37 8.13
N ARG A 158 8.83 -5.21 8.61
CA ARG A 158 9.17 -6.45 9.35
C ARG A 158 9.93 -7.46 8.49
N GLY A 159 9.65 -7.54 7.19
CA GLY A 159 10.42 -8.37 6.26
C GLY A 159 11.88 -7.92 6.21
N PHE A 160 12.11 -6.64 5.96
CA PHE A 160 13.45 -6.06 5.93
C PHE A 160 14.18 -6.13 7.28
N ASP A 161 13.46 -5.98 8.39
CA ASP A 161 14.02 -6.14 9.74
C ASP A 161 14.50 -7.58 9.99
N ASN A 162 13.74 -8.57 9.54
CA ASN A 162 14.18 -9.97 9.61
C ASN A 162 15.46 -10.20 8.79
N ASP A 163 15.57 -9.65 7.58
CA ASP A 163 16.77 -9.76 6.75
C ASP A 163 17.99 -9.12 7.45
N LYS A 164 17.83 -7.93 7.99
CA LYS A 164 18.91 -7.20 8.64
C LYS A 164 19.33 -7.81 9.96
N ASN A 165 18.35 -8.13 10.81
CA ASN A 165 18.62 -8.47 12.22
C ASN A 165 18.69 -9.98 12.47
N LYS A 166 17.87 -10.78 11.79
CA LYS A 166 17.87 -12.25 11.97
C LYS A 166 18.82 -12.95 11.00
N LEU A 167 18.90 -12.49 9.76
CA LEU A 167 19.78 -13.06 8.74
C LEU A 167 21.10 -12.30 8.61
N TYR A 168 21.29 -11.24 9.40
CA TYR A 168 22.51 -10.43 9.48
C TYR A 168 23.02 -9.88 8.15
N LEU A 169 22.15 -9.67 7.17
CA LEU A 169 22.55 -9.19 5.84
C LEU A 169 23.25 -7.82 5.86
N ASN A 170 22.96 -6.99 6.87
CA ASN A 170 23.62 -5.69 7.08
C ASN A 170 25.08 -5.79 7.53
N ARG A 171 25.56 -6.97 7.94
CA ARG A 171 26.94 -7.20 8.41
C ARG A 171 27.86 -7.77 7.35
N PHE A 172 27.32 -8.17 6.21
CA PHE A 172 28.12 -8.67 5.12
C PHE A 172 28.68 -7.52 4.29
N PHE A 173 30.01 -7.45 4.20
CA PHE A 173 30.68 -6.57 3.30
C PHE A 173 30.74 -7.22 1.92
N ILE A 174 29.86 -6.81 1.00
CA ILE A 174 29.68 -7.46 -0.29
C ILE A 174 30.16 -6.54 -1.39
N ASN A 175 31.29 -6.88 -2.02
CA ASN A 175 31.86 -6.12 -3.13
C ASN A 175 31.37 -6.57 -4.51
N SER A 176 30.59 -7.65 -4.58
CA SER A 176 30.15 -8.24 -5.83
C SER A 176 28.62 -8.24 -5.92
N LEU A 177 28.08 -7.64 -6.99
CA LEU A 177 26.64 -7.67 -7.27
C LEU A 177 26.12 -9.10 -7.43
N LYS A 178 26.94 -10.01 -8.01
CA LYS A 178 26.58 -11.43 -8.15
C LYS A 178 26.40 -12.09 -6.79
N LEU A 179 27.32 -11.85 -5.87
CA LEU A 179 27.21 -12.39 -4.52
C LEU A 179 26.04 -11.78 -3.75
N ALA A 180 25.80 -10.46 -3.89
CA ALA A 180 24.65 -9.78 -3.31
C ALA A 180 23.33 -10.42 -3.77
N LYS A 181 23.19 -10.71 -5.09
CA LYS A 181 22.01 -11.39 -5.63
C LYS A 181 21.82 -12.78 -5.03
N ILE A 182 22.89 -13.58 -4.94
CA ILE A 182 22.82 -14.93 -4.34
C ILE A 182 22.34 -14.85 -2.89
N LEU A 183 22.92 -13.96 -2.09
CA LEU A 183 22.56 -13.82 -0.69
C LEU A 183 21.14 -13.29 -0.50
N GLY A 184 20.68 -12.37 -1.34
CA GLY A 184 19.30 -11.90 -1.29
C GLY A 184 18.29 -13.00 -1.62
N HIS A 185 18.53 -13.77 -2.68
CA HIS A 185 17.64 -14.91 -3.00
C HIS A 185 17.67 -15.99 -1.92
N LEU A 186 18.83 -16.24 -1.31
CA LEU A 186 18.92 -17.15 -0.17
C LEU A 186 18.13 -16.66 1.00
N SER A 187 18.18 -15.34 1.31
CA SER A 187 17.38 -14.72 2.35
C SER A 187 15.89 -14.90 2.12
N ASP A 188 15.42 -14.59 0.90
CA ASP A 188 14.01 -14.78 0.53
C ASP A 188 13.57 -16.25 0.73
N THR A 189 14.42 -17.19 0.32
CA THR A 189 14.16 -18.63 0.50
C THR A 189 14.05 -18.99 1.99
N CYS A 190 14.95 -18.48 2.83
CA CYS A 190 14.89 -18.68 4.28
C CYS A 190 13.60 -18.10 4.88
N GLN A 191 13.18 -16.90 4.47
CA GLN A 191 11.92 -16.31 4.95
C GLN A 191 10.71 -17.18 4.60
N VAL A 192 10.65 -17.71 3.37
CA VAL A 192 9.58 -18.63 2.96
C VAL A 192 9.58 -19.89 3.81
N LEU A 193 10.74 -20.50 4.04
CA LEU A 193 10.87 -21.70 4.87
C LEU A 193 10.45 -21.45 6.34
N PHE A 194 10.82 -20.32 6.92
CA PHE A 194 10.35 -19.95 8.27
C PHE A 194 8.83 -19.80 8.33
N LEU A 195 8.22 -19.14 7.34
CA LEU A 195 6.77 -19.00 7.29
C LEU A 195 6.05 -20.35 7.13
N LEU A 196 6.57 -21.24 6.31
CA LEU A 196 6.03 -22.60 6.16
C LEU A 196 6.16 -23.41 7.47
N SER A 197 7.28 -23.28 8.17
CA SER A 197 7.50 -23.91 9.49
C SER A 197 6.50 -23.38 10.52
N ASP A 198 6.29 -22.06 10.58
CA ASP A 198 5.33 -21.43 11.50
C ASP A 198 3.88 -21.86 11.20
N LEU A 199 3.50 -21.98 9.94
CA LEU A 199 2.20 -22.49 9.56
C LEU A 199 2.00 -23.93 10.00
N ASN A 200 3.02 -24.78 9.82
CA ASN A 200 3.00 -26.18 10.19
C ASN A 200 2.88 -26.38 11.72
N THR A 201 3.61 -25.56 12.49
CA THR A 201 3.53 -25.59 13.98
C THR A 201 2.19 -25.11 14.49
N LYS A 202 1.63 -24.03 13.94
CA LYS A 202 0.30 -23.53 14.29
C LYS A 202 -0.81 -24.52 13.95
N THR A 203 -0.72 -25.21 12.83
CA THR A 203 -1.68 -26.25 12.44
C THR A 203 -1.60 -27.44 13.40
N LYS A 204 -0.41 -27.91 13.76
CA LYS A 204 -0.21 -28.98 14.75
C LYS A 204 -0.73 -28.58 16.14
N SER A 205 -0.52 -27.35 16.57
CA SER A 205 -1.03 -26.87 17.87
C SER A 205 -2.55 -26.79 17.91
N LYS A 206 -3.18 -26.32 16.83
CA LYS A 206 -4.64 -26.29 16.71
C LYS A 206 -5.25 -27.70 16.72
N ALA A 207 -4.66 -28.66 15.98
CA ALA A 207 -5.09 -30.04 15.98
C ALA A 207 -4.98 -30.67 17.37
N LYS A 208 -3.88 -30.42 18.08
CA LYS A 208 -3.67 -30.91 19.46
C LYS A 208 -4.67 -30.30 20.46
N THR A 209 -5.04 -29.03 20.27
CA THR A 209 -6.07 -28.36 21.09
C THR A 209 -7.48 -28.90 20.79
N MET A 210 -7.78 -29.18 19.52
CA MET A 210 -9.04 -29.82 19.13
C MET A 210 -9.15 -31.25 19.70
N MET A 211 -8.11 -32.07 19.59
CA MET A 211 -8.08 -33.41 20.18
C MET A 211 -8.32 -33.37 21.68
N LYS A 212 -7.63 -32.48 22.42
CA LYS A 212 -7.88 -32.31 23.85
C LYS A 212 -9.33 -31.94 24.20
N LYS A 213 -9.97 -31.09 23.38
CA LYS A 213 -11.39 -30.75 23.58
C LYS A 213 -12.31 -31.95 23.37
N ILE A 214 -12.06 -32.80 22.37
CA ILE A 214 -12.81 -34.00 22.10
C ILE A 214 -12.66 -35.00 23.25
N ASP A 215 -11.45 -35.25 23.73
CA ASP A 215 -11.17 -36.13 24.87
C ASP A 215 -11.87 -35.65 26.15
N THR A 216 -11.92 -34.33 26.37
CA THR A 216 -12.63 -33.77 27.55
C THR A 216 -14.14 -33.89 27.42
N GLN A 217 -14.72 -33.83 26.24
CA GLN A 217 -16.15 -34.02 26.02
C GLN A 217 -16.53 -35.49 26.17
N MET A 218 -15.71 -36.42 25.71
CA MET A 218 -15.98 -37.87 25.87
C MET A 218 -15.85 -38.36 27.32
N SER A 219 -15.16 -37.65 28.21
CA SER A 219 -15.02 -38.01 29.63
C SER A 219 -16.20 -37.55 30.50
N PHE A 220 -17.18 -36.85 29.97
CA PHE A 220 -18.38 -36.40 30.69
C PHE A 220 -19.65 -37.24 30.41
N ASP A 221 -19.57 -38.23 29.54
CA ASP A 221 -20.70 -39.11 29.18
C ASP A 221 -20.62 -40.51 29.81
N PHE A 222 -20.02 -40.65 31.04
CA PHE A 222 -20.04 -41.85 31.85
C PHE A 222 -20.46 -41.55 33.28
#